data_d3876fda382166a3a42cc790d01d0bd0
#
_entry.id   d3876fda382166a3a42cc790d01d0bd0
#
_cell.length_a   1.000
_cell.length_b   1.000
_cell.length_c   1.000
_cell.angle_alpha   90.00
_cell.angle_beta   90.00
_cell.angle_gamma   90.00
#
_symmetry.space_group_name_H-M   'P 1'
#
loop_
_entity.id
_entity.type
_entity.pdbx_description
1 polymer ?
#
loop_
_entity_poly.entity_id
_entity_poly.type
_entity_poly.pdbx_seq_one_letter_code
_entity_poly.pdbx_strand_id
1 'polypeptide(L)'
;MKIERHETGPRMSKAVIHGDTVYLAGIVADNPKGKSTAEQTTSILSQIDGFLATAGTNKAKLLSANIWITDMANFAEMNAVWDAWVSPGNTPARATVEAKLATPDYKVEIIVVAAK
;
A
#
# COMPACT_ATOMS: atom_id res chain seq x y z
N MET A 1 1.86 -21.62 -14.43
CA MET A 1 0.74 -20.79 -13.98
C MET A 1 0.64 -19.54 -14.82
N LYS A 2 -0.57 -19.13 -15.13
CA LYS A 2 -0.81 -17.90 -15.86
C LYS A 2 -0.48 -16.69 -14.97
N ILE A 3 0.09 -15.65 -15.58
CA ILE A 3 0.30 -14.36 -14.90
C ILE A 3 -0.79 -13.40 -15.39
N GLU A 4 -1.54 -12.84 -14.46
CA GLU A 4 -2.57 -11.85 -14.74
C GLU A 4 -2.07 -10.48 -14.27
N ARG A 5 -2.25 -9.46 -15.11
CA ARG A 5 -1.80 -8.09 -14.80
C ARG A 5 -2.95 -7.13 -14.94
N HIS A 6 -3.05 -6.18 -14.00
CA HIS A 6 -4.09 -5.14 -13.99
C HIS A 6 -3.46 -3.76 -14.13
N GLU A 7 -4.14 -2.88 -14.86
CA GLU A 7 -3.73 -1.50 -15.10
C GLU A 7 -2.25 -1.41 -15.53
N THR A 8 -1.94 -2.18 -16.57
CA THR A 8 -0.60 -2.28 -17.11
C THR A 8 -0.25 -1.06 -17.94
N GLY A 9 0.79 -0.36 -17.53
CA GLY A 9 1.37 0.76 -18.28
C GLY A 9 2.72 0.36 -18.89
N PRO A 10 3.39 1.31 -19.57
CA PRO A 10 4.68 1.01 -20.20
C PRO A 10 5.80 0.75 -19.19
N ARG A 11 5.63 1.16 -17.94
CA ARG A 11 6.64 1.03 -16.90
C ARG A 11 6.30 0.01 -15.85
N MET A 12 5.02 -0.14 -15.50
CA MET A 12 4.59 -1.01 -14.40
C MET A 12 3.12 -1.38 -14.50
N SER A 13 2.73 -2.43 -13.78
CA SER A 13 1.33 -2.80 -13.53
C SER A 13 0.96 -2.44 -12.10
N LYS A 14 -0.28 -2.06 -11.86
CA LYS A 14 -0.76 -1.77 -10.50
C LYS A 14 -0.92 -3.04 -9.67
N ALA A 15 -1.29 -4.14 -10.30
CA ALA A 15 -1.40 -5.44 -9.64
C ALA A 15 -0.93 -6.54 -10.57
N VAL A 16 -0.29 -7.55 -9.99
CA VAL A 16 0.12 -8.77 -10.69
C VAL A 16 -0.35 -9.96 -9.86
N ILE A 17 -1.06 -10.89 -10.49
CA ILE A 17 -1.56 -12.10 -9.85
C ILE A 17 -0.85 -13.29 -10.46
N HIS A 18 -0.24 -14.11 -9.61
CA HIS A 18 0.43 -15.33 -10.02
C HIS A 18 0.05 -16.45 -9.05
N GLY A 19 -0.72 -17.42 -9.52
CA GLY A 19 -1.27 -18.46 -8.65
C GLY A 19 -2.19 -17.85 -7.59
N ASP A 20 -1.90 -18.14 -6.32
CA ASP A 20 -2.67 -17.65 -5.19
C ASP A 20 -2.06 -16.41 -4.54
N THR A 21 -1.15 -15.73 -5.23
CA THR A 21 -0.48 -14.54 -4.70
C THR A 21 -0.78 -13.30 -5.53
N VAL A 22 -1.09 -12.20 -4.85
CA VAL A 22 -1.37 -10.89 -5.44
C VAL A 22 -0.29 -9.91 -5.01
N TYR A 23 0.40 -9.33 -5.99
CA TYR A 23 1.43 -8.31 -5.78
C TYR A 23 0.86 -6.97 -6.22
N LEU A 24 0.81 -6.00 -5.32
CA LEU A 24 0.48 -4.62 -5.72
C LEU A 24 1.75 -3.82 -5.94
N ALA A 25 1.65 -2.80 -6.78
CA ALA A 25 2.71 -1.80 -6.90
C ALA A 25 2.80 -0.97 -5.62
N GLY A 26 3.86 -0.19 -5.48
CA GLY A 26 3.95 0.83 -4.45
C GLY A 26 2.89 1.90 -4.68
N ILE A 27 2.07 2.17 -3.67
CA ILE A 27 0.94 3.10 -3.77
C ILE A 27 1.28 4.38 -3.01
N VAL A 28 1.04 5.51 -3.65
CA VAL A 28 1.15 6.84 -3.06
C VAL A 28 -0.21 7.54 -3.09
N ALA A 29 -0.36 8.58 -2.28
CA ALA A 29 -1.64 9.29 -2.16
C ALA A 29 -2.06 9.94 -3.47
N ASP A 30 -3.37 9.99 -3.70
CA ASP A 30 -3.97 10.86 -4.72
C ASP A 30 -3.89 12.30 -4.23
N ASN A 31 -3.53 13.23 -5.13
CA ASN A 31 -3.47 14.66 -4.81
C ASN A 31 -2.72 14.96 -3.50
N PRO A 32 -1.44 14.58 -3.39
CA PRO A 32 -0.71 14.62 -2.13
C PRO A 32 -0.38 16.02 -1.63
N LYS A 33 -0.37 17.02 -2.52
CA LYS A 33 0.10 18.37 -2.19
C LYS A 33 -0.68 18.99 -1.04
N GLY A 34 0.02 19.40 0.00
CA GLY A 34 -0.58 20.03 1.19
C GLY A 34 -1.27 19.08 2.15
N LYS A 35 -1.26 17.78 1.88
CA LYS A 35 -1.90 16.79 2.75
C LYS A 35 -0.94 16.26 3.80
N SER A 36 -1.48 15.98 4.98
CA SER A 36 -0.71 15.41 6.09
C SER A 36 -0.34 13.95 5.82
N THR A 37 0.58 13.42 6.61
CA THR A 37 0.92 11.99 6.57
C THR A 37 -0.33 11.14 6.83
N ALA A 38 -1.17 11.51 7.79
CA ALA A 38 -2.41 10.78 8.08
C ALA A 38 -3.36 10.78 6.89
N GLU A 39 -3.59 11.93 6.26
CA GLU A 39 -4.44 12.04 5.08
C GLU A 39 -3.91 11.23 3.91
N GLN A 40 -2.60 11.27 3.69
CA GLN A 40 -1.98 10.49 2.62
C GLN A 40 -2.07 9.00 2.89
N THR A 41 -1.87 8.56 4.13
CA THR A 41 -2.00 7.15 4.51
C THR A 41 -3.44 6.67 4.27
N THR A 42 -4.44 7.46 4.64
CA THR A 42 -5.85 7.14 4.39
C THR A 42 -6.13 6.95 2.90
N SER A 43 -5.63 7.85 2.05
CA SER A 43 -5.77 7.74 0.59
C SER A 43 -5.14 6.45 0.06
N ILE A 44 -3.93 6.13 0.52
CA ILE A 44 -3.19 4.93 0.08
C ILE A 44 -3.96 3.67 0.46
N LEU A 45 -4.41 3.56 1.71
CA LEU A 45 -5.09 2.36 2.18
C LEU A 45 -6.43 2.15 1.49
N SER A 46 -7.15 3.23 1.17
CA SER A 46 -8.37 3.17 0.37
C SER A 46 -8.10 2.64 -1.04
N GLN A 47 -7.01 3.09 -1.68
CA GLN A 47 -6.61 2.59 -2.99
C GLN A 47 -6.24 1.11 -2.92
N ILE A 48 -5.51 0.70 -1.90
CA ILE A 48 -5.14 -0.70 -1.69
C ILE A 48 -6.37 -1.58 -1.56
N ASP A 49 -7.37 -1.16 -0.78
CA ASP A 49 -8.65 -1.87 -0.69
C ASP A 49 -9.27 -2.11 -2.07
N GLY A 50 -9.29 -1.09 -2.92
CA GLY A 50 -9.82 -1.18 -4.27
C GLY A 50 -9.06 -2.15 -5.17
N PHE A 51 -7.72 -2.08 -5.16
CA PHE A 51 -6.90 -2.98 -5.96
C PHE A 51 -7.01 -4.42 -5.50
N LEU A 52 -7.07 -4.66 -4.18
CA LEU A 52 -7.26 -6.01 -3.64
C LEU A 52 -8.62 -6.58 -4.05
N ALA A 53 -9.68 -5.79 -3.95
CA ALA A 53 -11.03 -6.21 -4.35
C ALA A 53 -11.07 -6.59 -5.83
N THR A 54 -10.47 -5.78 -6.69
CA THR A 54 -10.40 -6.07 -8.14
C THR A 54 -9.62 -7.38 -8.41
N ALA A 55 -8.60 -7.66 -7.61
CA ALA A 55 -7.81 -8.88 -7.73
C ALA A 55 -8.49 -10.10 -7.09
N GLY A 56 -9.65 -9.94 -6.45
CA GLY A 56 -10.40 -11.04 -5.85
C GLY A 56 -9.97 -11.40 -4.44
N THR A 57 -9.38 -10.47 -3.70
CA THR A 57 -8.94 -10.67 -2.32
C THR A 57 -9.30 -9.47 -1.44
N ASN A 58 -8.79 -9.41 -0.24
CA ASN A 58 -9.07 -8.32 0.70
C ASN A 58 -7.93 -8.21 1.74
N LYS A 59 -7.99 -7.16 2.56
CA LYS A 59 -6.96 -6.87 3.55
C LYS A 59 -6.80 -7.91 4.65
N ALA A 60 -7.77 -8.78 4.87
CA ALA A 60 -7.64 -9.88 5.83
C ALA A 60 -6.66 -10.95 5.35
N LYS A 61 -6.30 -10.91 4.07
CA LYS A 61 -5.39 -11.88 3.45
C LYS A 61 -4.02 -11.29 3.12
N LEU A 62 -3.67 -10.16 3.69
CA LEU A 62 -2.34 -9.57 3.51
C LEU A 62 -1.26 -10.49 4.08
N LEU A 63 -0.18 -10.66 3.31
CA LEU A 63 0.99 -11.44 3.70
C LEU A 63 2.11 -10.53 4.20
N SER A 64 2.37 -9.45 3.47
CA SER A 64 3.43 -8.51 3.82
C SER A 64 3.09 -7.08 3.40
N ALA A 65 3.68 -6.13 4.12
CA ALA A 65 3.60 -4.72 3.78
C ALA A 65 4.96 -4.06 4.05
N ASN A 66 5.40 -3.24 3.11
CA ASN A 66 6.55 -2.38 3.31
C ASN A 66 6.09 -0.94 3.20
N ILE A 67 6.47 -0.13 4.17
CA ILE A 67 6.09 1.27 4.26
C ILE A 67 7.35 2.12 4.20
N TRP A 68 7.36 3.11 3.30
CA TRP A 68 8.38 4.14 3.23
C TRP A 68 7.76 5.45 3.70
N ILE A 69 8.42 6.11 4.64
CA ILE A 69 7.97 7.38 5.20
C ILE A 69 9.10 8.40 5.08
N THR A 70 8.79 9.63 4.68
CA THR A 70 9.83 10.62 4.42
C THR A 70 10.42 11.24 5.68
N ASP A 71 9.70 11.16 6.81
CA ASP A 71 10.16 11.67 8.10
C ASP A 71 9.65 10.72 9.20
N MET A 72 10.55 10.07 9.90
CA MET A 72 10.21 9.13 10.96
C MET A 72 9.51 9.80 12.16
N ALA A 73 9.58 11.13 12.28
CA ALA A 73 8.80 11.88 13.26
C ALA A 73 7.28 11.68 13.08
N ASN A 74 6.85 11.30 11.87
CA ASN A 74 5.44 11.06 11.55
C ASN A 74 5.04 9.59 11.65
N PHE A 75 5.88 8.74 12.22
CA PHE A 75 5.64 7.30 12.35
C PHE A 75 4.35 7.01 13.13
N ALA A 76 4.18 7.63 14.29
CA ALA A 76 3.00 7.44 15.12
C ALA A 76 1.71 7.90 14.41
N GLU A 77 1.77 8.99 13.66
CA GLU A 77 0.64 9.51 12.90
C GLU A 77 0.22 8.50 11.81
N MET A 78 1.18 7.94 11.09
CA MET A 78 0.91 6.92 10.08
C MET A 78 0.36 5.65 10.72
N ASN A 79 0.95 5.21 11.82
CA ASN A 79 0.50 4.01 12.53
C ASN A 79 -0.92 4.13 13.05
N ALA A 80 -1.37 5.30 13.49
CA ALA A 80 -2.74 5.49 13.95
C ALA A 80 -3.76 5.18 12.85
N VAL A 81 -3.46 5.58 11.61
CA VAL A 81 -4.32 5.30 10.46
C VAL A 81 -4.25 3.81 10.09
N TRP A 82 -3.04 3.26 10.06
CA TRP A 82 -2.81 1.84 9.79
C TRP A 82 -3.57 0.95 10.79
N ASP A 83 -3.45 1.24 12.08
CA ASP A 83 -4.06 0.45 13.15
C ASP A 83 -5.58 0.42 13.05
N ALA A 84 -6.18 1.53 12.62
CA ALA A 84 -7.63 1.61 12.41
C ALA A 84 -8.09 0.86 11.15
N TRP A 85 -7.19 0.63 10.20
CA TRP A 85 -7.52 0.01 8.91
C TRP A 85 -7.22 -1.49 8.88
N VAL A 86 -6.10 -1.93 9.44
CA VAL A 86 -5.66 -3.32 9.34
C VAL A 86 -6.68 -4.28 9.96
N SER A 87 -6.83 -5.46 9.35
CA SER A 87 -7.78 -6.47 9.84
C SER A 87 -7.28 -7.07 11.16
N PRO A 88 -8.02 -6.92 12.26
CA PRO A 88 -7.59 -7.47 13.56
C PRO A 88 -7.38 -8.98 13.49
N GLY A 89 -6.25 -9.45 14.05
CA GLY A 89 -5.89 -10.87 14.01
C GLY A 89 -5.30 -11.33 12.68
N ASN A 90 -5.26 -10.49 11.66
CA ASN A 90 -4.78 -10.83 10.31
C ASN A 90 -3.72 -9.84 9.83
N THR A 91 -2.91 -9.35 10.73
CA THR A 91 -1.87 -8.36 10.40
C THR A 91 -0.76 -8.99 9.56
N PRO A 92 -0.28 -8.30 8.50
CA PRO A 92 0.82 -8.82 7.70
C PRO A 92 2.17 -8.66 8.40
N ALA A 93 3.17 -9.39 7.91
CA ALA A 93 4.55 -9.05 8.23
C ALA A 93 4.84 -7.65 7.67
N ARG A 94 5.46 -6.77 8.45
CA ARG A 94 5.60 -5.36 8.08
C ARG A 94 6.98 -4.81 8.40
N ALA A 95 7.47 -3.91 7.56
CA ALA A 95 8.62 -3.07 7.83
C ALA A 95 8.30 -1.62 7.45
N THR A 96 8.86 -0.68 8.18
CA THR A 96 8.77 0.76 7.88
C THR A 96 10.17 1.34 7.91
N VAL A 97 10.53 2.08 6.86
CA VAL A 97 11.83 2.76 6.77
C VAL A 97 11.63 4.20 6.30
N GLU A 98 12.59 5.06 6.65
CA GLU A 98 12.61 6.43 6.16
C GLU A 98 13.30 6.47 4.81
N ALA A 99 12.70 7.15 3.84
CA ALA A 99 13.26 7.28 2.51
C ALA A 99 12.70 8.50 1.80
N LYS A 100 13.47 9.05 0.85
CA LYS A 100 12.95 10.04 -0.08
C LYS A 100 12.06 9.34 -1.10
N LEU A 101 10.96 9.97 -1.44
CA LEU A 101 10.02 9.46 -2.44
C LEU A 101 10.19 10.21 -3.77
N ALA A 102 9.37 9.86 -4.77
CA ALA A 102 9.54 10.36 -6.13
C ALA A 102 9.44 11.88 -6.25
N THR A 103 8.59 12.52 -5.43
CA THR A 103 8.48 13.98 -5.36
C THR A 103 8.38 14.44 -3.91
N PRO A 104 8.70 15.73 -3.61
CA PRO A 104 8.61 16.24 -2.23
C PRO A 104 7.20 16.26 -1.64
N ASP A 105 6.16 16.17 -2.47
CA ASP A 105 4.78 16.19 -1.98
C ASP A 105 4.36 14.87 -1.35
N TYR A 106 4.98 13.75 -1.73
CA TYR A 106 4.69 12.46 -1.14
C TYR A 106 5.38 12.31 0.22
N LYS A 107 4.60 11.92 1.22
CA LYS A 107 5.08 11.70 2.59
C LYS A 107 5.15 10.23 2.98
N VAL A 108 4.38 9.38 2.30
CA VAL A 108 4.33 7.95 2.57
C VAL A 108 4.04 7.18 1.30
N GLU A 109 4.61 5.97 1.21
CA GLU A 109 4.34 5.01 0.14
C GLU A 109 4.22 3.62 0.76
N ILE A 110 3.27 2.81 0.30
CA ILE A 110 3.04 1.46 0.83
C ILE A 110 2.95 0.46 -0.32
N ILE A 111 3.68 -0.65 -0.18
CA ILE A 111 3.57 -1.79 -1.09
C ILE A 111 3.12 -3.01 -0.29
N VAL A 112 2.16 -3.77 -0.81
CA VAL A 112 1.65 -4.95 -0.13
C VAL A 112 1.64 -6.16 -1.04
N VAL A 113 1.71 -7.35 -0.41
CA VAL A 113 1.51 -8.65 -1.04
C VAL A 113 0.40 -9.35 -0.27
N ALA A 114 -0.53 -9.95 -0.98
CA ALA A 114 -1.67 -10.65 -0.39
C ALA A 114 -1.82 -12.06 -0.94
N ALA A 115 -2.46 -12.93 -0.16
CA ALA A 115 -2.97 -14.17 -0.67
C ALA A 115 -4.31 -13.92 -1.39
N LYS A 116 -4.61 -14.77 -2.33
CA LYS A 116 -5.88 -14.68 -3.06
C LYS A 116 -6.96 -15.54 -2.40
#